data_b2d8b6e551d64c989aae568d425a8350
#
_entry.id   b2d8b6e551d64c989aae568d425a8350
#
_cell.length_a   1.000
_cell.length_b   1.000
_cell.length_c   1.000
_cell.angle_alpha   90.00
_cell.angle_beta   90.00
_cell.angle_gamma   90.00
#
_symmetry.space_group_name_H-M   'P 1'
#
loop_
_entity.id
_entity.type
_entity.pdbx_description
1 polymer ?
#
loop_
_entity_poly.entity_id
_entity_poly.type
_entity_poly.pdbx_seq_one_letter_code
_entity_poly.pdbx_strand_id
1 'polypeptide(L)'
;MDHHRPAPELNSAKRHPEVLLGRYELGRLLGRGTFAKVYLGRSLSDGGAVAVKVLDKPELVDSGLSRSFLTEVAAMRRLSHPNVLKLYEVMATRSKIYLIVEHAPGGDLLARVARRGRLPESVARRYFQQLVSALHYCHARGVAHRDVKPQNLLLDRDGNLKVSDFGLAALPEQLRDGRLHTACGTPAYTAPEVVRRKGYDGAKADAWSCGVILFVLLAGSLPFDDANLALMYRKIHKREYELPSWVSPSARRLLLRLLDPNPETRISIGALMEHPWLKRSLSLDSQLSSMAHQPPTTRNDLTPVLNAFELISLSSGLDLSGLFEDGDKKKKEKRFTSTQSVEKIMERVEATGDKLGYMVETRKGSAVARWGSILSVEVSEVASPLLLVELKLEDGSDSGSSDEEGFCWEELKAELGDTVFAWHDGGGDS
;
A
#
# COMPACT_ATOMS: atom_id res chain seq x y z
N MET A 1 8.94 26.79 -66.53
CA MET A 1 9.35 25.47 -65.97
C MET A 1 9.12 25.53 -64.47
N ASP A 2 7.85 25.20 -64.10
CA ASP A 2 7.45 25.23 -62.70
C ASP A 2 7.74 23.88 -62.04
N HIS A 3 8.64 23.86 -61.05
CA HIS A 3 8.87 22.70 -60.24
C HIS A 3 7.90 22.70 -59.05
N HIS A 4 6.80 22.02 -59.15
CA HIS A 4 5.96 21.63 -58.06
C HIS A 4 6.71 20.61 -57.15
N ARG A 5 7.09 21.03 -55.94
CA ARG A 5 7.44 20.12 -54.88
C ARG A 5 6.17 19.59 -54.22
N PRO A 6 5.97 18.27 -54.08
CA PRO A 6 4.87 17.76 -53.27
C PRO A 6 5.12 17.99 -51.81
N ALA A 7 4.07 18.41 -51.09
CA ALA A 7 4.08 18.56 -49.63
C ALA A 7 4.29 17.18 -48.94
N PRO A 8 4.98 17.14 -47.79
CA PRO A 8 5.12 15.88 -47.05
C PRO A 8 3.75 15.44 -46.50
N GLU A 9 3.28 14.30 -46.90
CA GLU A 9 2.13 13.63 -46.30
C GLU A 9 2.43 13.35 -44.82
N LEU A 10 1.71 14.03 -43.90
CA LEU A 10 1.64 13.68 -42.51
C LEU A 10 0.95 12.32 -42.37
N ASN A 11 1.76 11.26 -42.36
CA ASN A 11 1.33 9.91 -42.07
C ASN A 11 0.94 9.82 -40.58
N SER A 12 -0.26 10.27 -40.23
CA SER A 12 -0.87 10.00 -38.93
C SER A 12 -1.31 8.54 -38.87
N ALA A 13 -0.34 7.65 -38.70
CA ALA A 13 -0.64 6.26 -38.37
C ALA A 13 -1.54 6.28 -37.12
N LYS A 14 -2.82 5.98 -37.28
CA LYS A 14 -3.76 5.67 -36.21
C LYS A 14 -3.17 4.50 -35.43
N ARG A 15 -2.43 4.81 -34.35
CA ARG A 15 -2.03 3.77 -33.39
C ARG A 15 -3.31 3.18 -32.83
N HIS A 16 -3.58 1.93 -33.13
CA HIS A 16 -4.64 1.18 -32.47
C HIS A 16 -4.38 1.28 -30.97
N PRO A 17 -5.39 1.60 -30.16
CA PRO A 17 -5.22 1.68 -28.72
C PRO A 17 -4.69 0.33 -28.20
N GLU A 18 -3.68 0.39 -27.35
CA GLU A 18 -3.10 -0.79 -26.72
C GLU A 18 -4.13 -1.38 -25.75
N VAL A 19 -4.55 -2.63 -26.02
CA VAL A 19 -5.51 -3.35 -25.16
C VAL A 19 -4.75 -4.23 -24.18
N LEU A 20 -4.86 -3.92 -22.90
CA LEU A 20 -4.25 -4.66 -21.83
C LEU A 20 -5.06 -5.90 -21.48
N LEU A 21 -4.47 -7.08 -21.73
CA LEU A 21 -5.03 -8.41 -21.43
C LEU A 21 -6.51 -8.59 -21.81
N GLY A 22 -6.94 -7.95 -22.91
CA GLY A 22 -8.33 -8.01 -23.41
C GLY A 22 -9.38 -7.29 -22.54
N ARG A 23 -8.96 -6.51 -21.51
CA ARG A 23 -9.88 -5.95 -20.51
C ARG A 23 -9.89 -4.43 -20.44
N TYR A 24 -8.75 -3.78 -20.68
CA TYR A 24 -8.61 -2.34 -20.59
C TYR A 24 -7.91 -1.77 -21.81
N GLU A 25 -8.48 -0.73 -22.38
CA GLU A 25 -7.88 0.07 -23.44
C GLU A 25 -7.01 1.14 -22.81
N LEU A 26 -5.71 1.19 -23.13
CA LEU A 26 -4.78 2.20 -22.64
C LEU A 26 -4.85 3.46 -23.51
N GLY A 27 -5.10 4.58 -22.85
CA GLY A 27 -5.16 5.90 -23.46
C GLY A 27 -3.89 6.73 -23.21
N ARG A 28 -4.08 8.04 -23.03
CA ARG A 28 -2.98 9.00 -22.83
C ARG A 28 -2.27 8.81 -21.47
N LEU A 29 -1.00 9.18 -21.43
CA LEU A 29 -0.23 9.26 -20.19
C LEU A 29 -0.83 10.36 -19.29
N LEU A 30 -1.11 10.02 -18.03
CA LEU A 30 -1.57 10.95 -16.99
C LEU A 30 -0.42 11.51 -16.15
N GLY A 31 0.58 10.67 -15.86
CA GLY A 31 1.73 11.05 -15.05
C GLY A 31 2.88 10.06 -15.16
N ARG A 32 4.07 10.52 -14.77
CA ARG A 32 5.29 9.71 -14.72
C ARG A 32 5.94 9.90 -13.36
N GLY A 33 6.07 8.80 -12.61
CA GLY A 33 6.88 8.71 -11.41
C GLY A 33 8.28 8.15 -11.72
N THR A 34 9.09 7.99 -10.70
CA THR A 34 10.46 7.46 -10.84
C THR A 34 10.47 6.03 -11.39
N PHE A 35 9.55 5.16 -10.92
CA PHE A 35 9.49 3.73 -11.26
C PHE A 35 8.16 3.31 -11.88
N ALA A 36 7.26 4.25 -12.15
CA ALA A 36 5.93 3.96 -12.66
C ALA A 36 5.45 4.99 -13.66
N LYS A 37 4.64 4.55 -14.61
CA LYS A 37 3.90 5.40 -15.53
C LYS A 37 2.41 5.20 -15.27
N VAL A 38 1.64 6.28 -15.25
CA VAL A 38 0.19 6.22 -15.04
C VAL A 38 -0.51 6.64 -16.33
N TYR A 39 -1.36 5.78 -16.85
CA TYR A 39 -2.14 6.01 -18.07
C TYR A 39 -3.62 6.14 -17.75
N LEU A 40 -4.34 6.95 -18.51
CA LEU A 40 -5.78 6.85 -18.57
C LEU A 40 -6.14 5.50 -19.20
N GLY A 41 -7.02 4.74 -18.56
CA GLY A 41 -7.56 3.50 -19.10
C GLY A 41 -9.06 3.58 -19.27
N ARG A 42 -9.60 2.71 -20.12
CA ARG A 42 -11.03 2.48 -20.28
C ARG A 42 -11.32 1.01 -20.12
N SER A 43 -12.19 0.67 -19.21
CA SER A 43 -12.67 -0.70 -19.03
C SER A 43 -13.52 -1.11 -20.25
N LEU A 44 -13.26 -2.27 -20.83
CA LEU A 44 -14.00 -2.79 -21.97
C LEU A 44 -15.32 -3.45 -21.55
N SER A 45 -15.50 -3.79 -20.28
CA SER A 45 -16.71 -4.43 -19.77
C SER A 45 -17.86 -3.44 -19.55
N ASP A 46 -17.57 -2.26 -18.98
CA ASP A 46 -18.57 -1.25 -18.59
C ASP A 46 -18.30 0.14 -19.19
N GLY A 47 -17.20 0.31 -19.93
CA GLY A 47 -16.79 1.58 -20.52
C GLY A 47 -16.29 2.60 -19.52
N GLY A 48 -16.13 2.22 -18.25
CA GLY A 48 -15.69 3.09 -17.17
C GLY A 48 -14.26 3.57 -17.33
N ALA A 49 -13.99 4.84 -16.93
CA ALA A 49 -12.64 5.40 -16.92
C ALA A 49 -11.89 4.94 -15.68
N VAL A 50 -10.68 4.44 -15.86
CA VAL A 50 -9.76 4.01 -14.80
C VAL A 50 -8.40 4.69 -14.98
N ALA A 51 -7.56 4.67 -13.95
CA ALA A 51 -6.14 4.97 -14.08
C ALA A 51 -5.35 3.66 -13.98
N VAL A 52 -4.37 3.49 -14.87
CA VAL A 52 -3.54 2.29 -14.95
C VAL A 52 -2.11 2.67 -14.59
N LYS A 53 -1.67 2.32 -13.38
CA LYS A 53 -0.27 2.48 -12.92
C LYS A 53 0.52 1.29 -13.42
N VAL A 54 1.51 1.54 -14.27
CA VAL A 54 2.35 0.52 -14.93
C VAL A 54 3.73 0.56 -14.32
N LEU A 55 4.19 -0.59 -13.83
CA LEU A 55 5.53 -0.78 -13.28
C LEU A 55 6.26 -1.84 -14.09
N ASP A 56 7.54 -1.61 -14.37
CA ASP A 56 8.41 -2.60 -15.00
C ASP A 56 9.02 -3.52 -13.93
N LYS A 57 8.85 -4.84 -14.08
CA LYS A 57 9.30 -5.84 -13.10
C LYS A 57 10.82 -5.81 -12.85
N PRO A 58 11.70 -5.80 -13.88
CA PRO A 58 13.13 -5.69 -13.65
C PRO A 58 13.51 -4.44 -12.85
N GLU A 59 12.97 -3.27 -13.22
CA GLU A 59 13.24 -2.02 -12.49
C GLU A 59 12.79 -2.07 -11.02
N LEU A 60 11.68 -2.77 -10.74
CA LEU A 60 11.16 -2.93 -9.39
C LEU A 60 12.07 -3.81 -8.52
N VAL A 61 12.64 -4.88 -9.10
CA VAL A 61 13.59 -5.79 -8.42
C VAL A 61 14.93 -5.09 -8.22
N ASP A 62 15.47 -4.52 -9.28
CA ASP A 62 16.80 -3.88 -9.27
C ASP A 62 16.86 -2.69 -8.30
N SER A 63 15.75 -1.98 -8.15
CA SER A 63 15.64 -0.86 -7.20
C SER A 63 15.37 -1.28 -5.76
N GLY A 64 15.16 -2.57 -5.47
CA GLY A 64 14.81 -3.07 -4.14
C GLY A 64 13.41 -2.65 -3.64
N LEU A 65 12.54 -2.18 -4.54
CA LEU A 65 11.20 -1.64 -4.19
C LEU A 65 10.09 -2.69 -4.14
N SER A 66 10.41 -3.96 -4.36
CA SER A 66 9.44 -5.06 -4.37
C SER A 66 8.61 -5.11 -3.08
N ARG A 67 9.26 -4.98 -1.91
CA ARG A 67 8.58 -4.94 -0.61
C ARG A 67 7.64 -3.72 -0.46
N SER A 68 8.08 -2.55 -0.93
CA SER A 68 7.26 -1.32 -0.90
C SER A 68 6.01 -1.47 -1.76
N PHE A 69 6.15 -2.05 -2.94
CA PHE A 69 5.05 -2.34 -3.84
C PHE A 69 4.03 -3.32 -3.21
N LEU A 70 4.50 -4.41 -2.59
CA LEU A 70 3.61 -5.35 -1.89
C LEU A 70 2.84 -4.68 -0.76
N THR A 71 3.52 -3.83 0.01
CA THR A 71 2.89 -3.05 1.08
C THR A 71 1.83 -2.10 0.51
N GLU A 72 2.09 -1.43 -0.62
CA GLU A 72 1.13 -0.56 -1.31
C GLU A 72 -0.14 -1.33 -1.69
N VAL A 73 0.02 -2.48 -2.35
CA VAL A 73 -1.11 -3.33 -2.77
C VAL A 73 -1.89 -3.84 -1.56
N ALA A 74 -1.19 -4.37 -0.54
CA ALA A 74 -1.82 -4.89 0.67
C ALA A 74 -2.58 -3.80 1.43
N ALA A 75 -2.02 -2.59 1.56
CA ALA A 75 -2.68 -1.45 2.17
C ALA A 75 -3.94 -1.06 1.38
N MET A 76 -3.82 -0.85 0.06
CA MET A 76 -4.95 -0.43 -0.78
C MET A 76 -6.10 -1.45 -0.77
N ARG A 77 -5.81 -2.74 -0.67
CA ARG A 77 -6.84 -3.80 -0.61
C ARG A 77 -7.63 -3.81 0.69
N ARG A 78 -7.03 -3.40 1.80
CA ARG A 78 -7.69 -3.28 3.11
C ARG A 78 -8.60 -2.05 3.21
N LEU A 79 -8.49 -1.12 2.24
CA LEU A 79 -9.11 0.19 2.33
C LEU A 79 -10.26 0.34 1.32
N SER A 80 -11.44 0.69 1.83
CA SER A 80 -12.61 1.07 1.04
C SER A 80 -13.29 2.26 1.72
N HIS A 81 -13.02 3.47 1.24
CA HIS A 81 -13.52 4.73 1.82
C HIS A 81 -13.74 5.76 0.70
N PRO A 82 -14.75 6.62 0.76
CA PRO A 82 -15.04 7.59 -0.29
C PRO A 82 -13.88 8.56 -0.58
N ASN A 83 -13.03 8.82 0.40
CA ASN A 83 -11.88 9.72 0.25
C ASN A 83 -10.52 8.98 0.18
N VAL A 84 -10.52 7.69 -0.11
CA VAL A 84 -9.32 6.90 -0.44
C VAL A 84 -9.45 6.41 -1.88
N LEU A 85 -8.38 6.52 -2.66
CA LEU A 85 -8.35 6.06 -4.05
C LEU A 85 -8.53 4.54 -4.08
N LYS A 86 -9.55 4.07 -4.81
CA LYS A 86 -9.90 2.65 -4.85
C LYS A 86 -8.96 1.88 -5.77
N LEU A 87 -8.45 0.76 -5.30
CA LEU A 87 -7.82 -0.26 -6.13
C LEU A 87 -8.91 -1.20 -6.64
N TYR A 88 -9.05 -1.33 -7.97
CA TYR A 88 -9.99 -2.27 -8.58
C TYR A 88 -9.37 -3.63 -8.80
N GLU A 89 -8.14 -3.64 -9.35
CA GLU A 89 -7.51 -4.87 -9.79
C GLU A 89 -5.99 -4.70 -9.88
N VAL A 90 -5.27 -5.81 -9.72
CA VAL A 90 -3.84 -5.93 -10.02
C VAL A 90 -3.68 -6.97 -11.12
N MET A 91 -3.00 -6.61 -12.19
CA MET A 91 -2.74 -7.48 -13.33
C MET A 91 -1.23 -7.54 -13.58
N ALA A 92 -0.74 -8.64 -14.17
CA ALA A 92 0.67 -8.78 -14.47
C ALA A 92 0.90 -9.52 -15.79
N THR A 93 2.01 -9.18 -16.46
CA THR A 93 2.59 -9.91 -17.59
C THR A 93 3.99 -10.39 -17.22
N ARG A 94 4.72 -11.01 -18.13
CA ARG A 94 6.11 -11.43 -17.89
C ARG A 94 7.02 -10.29 -17.44
N SER A 95 6.85 -9.08 -17.97
CA SER A 95 7.75 -7.94 -17.75
C SER A 95 7.13 -6.78 -16.98
N LYS A 96 5.81 -6.73 -16.79
CA LYS A 96 5.13 -5.57 -16.21
C LYS A 96 4.06 -5.95 -15.20
N ILE A 97 3.81 -5.03 -14.26
CA ILE A 97 2.69 -5.09 -13.32
C ILE A 97 1.81 -3.87 -13.57
N TYR A 98 0.51 -4.05 -13.46
CA TYR A 98 -0.51 -3.03 -13.70
C TYR A 98 -1.44 -2.95 -12.51
N LEU A 99 -1.51 -1.79 -11.86
CA LEU A 99 -2.55 -1.51 -10.87
C LEU A 99 -3.66 -0.72 -11.56
N ILE A 100 -4.85 -1.27 -11.55
CA ILE A 100 -6.05 -0.63 -12.06
C ILE A 100 -6.72 0.08 -10.90
N VAL A 101 -6.71 1.40 -10.90
CA VAL A 101 -7.21 2.22 -9.80
C VAL A 101 -8.27 3.21 -10.28
N GLU A 102 -8.98 3.78 -9.34
CA GLU A 102 -9.95 4.84 -9.59
C GLU A 102 -9.30 6.01 -10.35
N HIS A 103 -9.99 6.53 -11.36
CA HIS A 103 -9.55 7.72 -12.08
C HIS A 103 -10.02 8.99 -11.36
N ALA A 104 -9.09 9.85 -10.99
CA ALA A 104 -9.32 11.14 -10.35
C ALA A 104 -9.02 12.29 -11.34
N PRO A 105 -10.00 12.71 -12.18
CA PRO A 105 -9.77 13.65 -13.27
C PRO A 105 -9.49 15.09 -12.83
N GLY A 106 -9.77 15.44 -11.57
CA GLY A 106 -9.54 16.79 -11.04
C GLY A 106 -8.07 17.14 -10.79
N GLY A 107 -7.15 16.16 -10.97
CA GLY A 107 -5.72 16.33 -10.72
C GLY A 107 -5.39 16.40 -9.22
N ASP A 108 -4.18 16.85 -8.89
CA ASP A 108 -3.74 16.96 -7.51
C ASP A 108 -4.13 18.29 -6.84
N LEU A 109 -4.23 18.26 -5.52
CA LEU A 109 -4.62 19.42 -4.71
C LEU A 109 -3.57 20.54 -4.75
N LEU A 110 -2.26 20.20 -4.92
CA LEU A 110 -1.19 21.19 -5.00
C LEU A 110 -1.35 22.06 -6.25
N ALA A 111 -1.62 21.47 -7.42
CA ALA A 111 -1.88 22.20 -8.65
C ALA A 111 -3.06 23.17 -8.51
N ARG A 112 -4.06 22.81 -7.70
CA ARG A 112 -5.20 23.70 -7.41
C ARG A 112 -4.80 24.86 -6.50
N VAL A 113 -3.99 24.62 -5.47
CA VAL A 113 -3.46 25.67 -4.59
C VAL A 113 -2.53 26.61 -5.37
N ALA A 114 -1.59 26.03 -6.15
CA ALA A 114 -0.63 26.84 -6.95
C ALA A 114 -1.32 27.82 -7.92
N ARG A 115 -2.44 27.42 -8.53
CA ARG A 115 -3.21 28.30 -9.43
C ARG A 115 -3.94 29.44 -8.72
N ARG A 116 -4.25 29.29 -7.41
CA ARG A 116 -5.04 30.25 -6.62
C ARG A 116 -4.22 30.99 -5.56
N GLY A 117 -2.97 30.60 -5.36
CA GLY A 117 -2.09 31.07 -4.30
C GLY A 117 -2.45 30.52 -2.91
N ARG A 118 -3.74 30.52 -2.54
CA ARG A 118 -4.29 29.97 -1.30
C ARG A 118 -5.76 29.64 -1.46
N LEU A 119 -6.32 28.90 -0.53
CA LEU A 119 -7.77 28.60 -0.52
C LEU A 119 -8.50 29.42 0.54
N PRO A 120 -9.76 29.82 0.29
CA PRO A 120 -10.66 30.31 1.34
C PRO A 120 -10.79 29.27 2.47
N GLU A 121 -10.87 29.73 3.72
CA GLU A 121 -10.86 28.83 4.88
C GLU A 121 -11.99 27.78 4.85
N SER A 122 -13.17 28.13 4.32
CA SER A 122 -14.28 27.17 4.15
C SER A 122 -13.93 26.04 3.16
N VAL A 123 -13.27 26.38 2.05
CA VAL A 123 -12.82 25.40 1.05
C VAL A 123 -11.68 24.53 1.59
N ALA A 124 -10.69 25.14 2.26
CA ALA A 124 -9.60 24.44 2.92
C ALA A 124 -10.15 23.46 3.97
N ARG A 125 -11.15 23.87 4.78
CA ARG A 125 -11.81 23.04 5.77
C ARG A 125 -12.50 21.83 5.14
N ARG A 126 -13.22 21.99 4.03
CA ARG A 126 -13.88 20.89 3.32
C ARG A 126 -12.87 19.83 2.89
N TYR A 127 -11.76 20.21 2.26
CA TYR A 127 -10.71 19.24 1.87
C TYR A 127 -10.05 18.61 3.09
N PHE A 128 -9.81 19.40 4.11
CA PHE A 128 -9.17 18.93 5.32
C PHE A 128 -10.06 17.94 6.09
N GLN A 129 -11.38 18.14 6.12
CA GLN A 129 -12.34 17.17 6.68
C GLN A 129 -12.26 15.83 5.95
N GLN A 130 -12.24 15.84 4.60
CA GLN A 130 -12.15 14.64 3.79
C GLN A 130 -10.82 13.92 4.01
N LEU A 131 -9.69 14.64 4.11
CA LEU A 131 -8.39 14.09 4.45
C LEU A 131 -8.39 13.41 5.82
N VAL A 132 -8.88 14.11 6.85
CA VAL A 132 -8.92 13.59 8.22
C VAL A 132 -9.81 12.35 8.32
N SER A 133 -10.97 12.34 7.63
CA SER A 133 -11.86 11.20 7.55
C SER A 133 -11.17 9.98 6.92
N ALA A 134 -10.46 10.18 5.81
CA ALA A 134 -9.69 9.12 5.14
C ALA A 134 -8.61 8.53 6.05
N LEU A 135 -7.79 9.39 6.68
CA LEU A 135 -6.71 8.93 7.55
C LEU A 135 -7.23 8.28 8.84
N HIS A 136 -8.32 8.80 9.42
CA HIS A 136 -8.97 8.14 10.55
C HIS A 136 -9.40 6.71 10.21
N TYR A 137 -10.00 6.54 9.03
CA TYR A 137 -10.39 5.24 8.51
C TYR A 137 -9.19 4.30 8.29
N CYS A 138 -8.08 4.82 7.72
CA CYS A 138 -6.84 4.06 7.51
C CYS A 138 -6.24 3.61 8.85
N HIS A 139 -6.10 4.53 9.80
CA HIS A 139 -5.51 4.25 11.11
C HIS A 139 -6.33 3.24 11.92
N ALA A 140 -7.67 3.30 11.85
CA ALA A 140 -8.54 2.30 12.47
C ALA A 140 -8.34 0.88 11.92
N ARG A 141 -7.72 0.74 10.73
CA ARG A 141 -7.34 -0.54 10.10
C ARG A 141 -5.85 -0.85 10.21
N GLY A 142 -5.14 -0.11 11.06
CA GLY A 142 -3.71 -0.29 11.29
C GLY A 142 -2.83 0.22 10.15
N VAL A 143 -3.37 0.97 9.18
CA VAL A 143 -2.60 1.49 8.04
C VAL A 143 -2.22 2.93 8.31
N ALA A 144 -0.92 3.23 8.46
CA ALA A 144 -0.38 4.58 8.47
C ALA A 144 0.19 4.92 7.09
N HIS A 145 -0.13 6.10 6.55
CA HIS A 145 0.24 6.47 5.18
C HIS A 145 1.72 6.87 5.03
N ARG A 146 2.26 7.66 5.96
CA ARG A 146 3.66 8.12 6.09
C ARG A 146 4.20 9.06 5.00
N ASP A 147 3.46 9.32 3.93
CA ASP A 147 3.83 10.30 2.89
C ASP A 147 2.61 11.15 2.47
N VAL A 148 1.88 11.63 3.47
CA VAL A 148 0.73 12.53 3.23
C VAL A 148 1.26 13.89 2.77
N LYS A 149 1.00 14.22 1.49
CA LYS A 149 1.41 15.47 0.84
C LYS A 149 0.40 15.86 -0.24
N PRO A 150 0.33 17.12 -0.66
CA PRO A 150 -0.69 17.58 -1.61
C PRO A 150 -0.67 16.88 -2.97
N GLN A 151 0.50 16.37 -3.42
CA GLN A 151 0.63 15.60 -4.66
C GLN A 151 -0.08 14.23 -4.59
N ASN A 152 -0.17 13.64 -3.38
CA ASN A 152 -0.87 12.38 -3.12
C ASN A 152 -2.36 12.59 -2.77
N LEU A 153 -2.84 13.83 -2.83
CA LEU A 153 -4.23 14.21 -2.61
C LEU A 153 -4.86 14.59 -3.94
N LEU A 154 -5.53 13.63 -4.56
CA LEU A 154 -6.17 13.80 -5.86
C LEU A 154 -7.61 14.30 -5.68
N LEU A 155 -8.20 14.80 -6.76
CA LEU A 155 -9.59 15.24 -6.79
C LEU A 155 -10.37 14.40 -7.81
N ASP A 156 -11.51 13.88 -7.39
CA ASP A 156 -12.43 13.18 -8.27
C ASP A 156 -13.20 14.16 -9.20
N ARG A 157 -14.12 13.62 -10.00
CA ARG A 157 -14.97 14.38 -10.93
C ARG A 157 -15.80 15.45 -10.20
N ASP A 158 -16.27 15.15 -8.99
CA ASP A 158 -17.12 16.03 -8.20
C ASP A 158 -16.32 16.99 -7.32
N GLY A 159 -14.99 16.94 -7.42
CA GLY A 159 -14.06 17.74 -6.65
C GLY A 159 -13.92 17.29 -5.20
N ASN A 160 -14.21 16.03 -4.89
CA ASN A 160 -13.91 15.42 -3.60
C ASN A 160 -12.48 14.90 -3.59
N LEU A 161 -11.87 14.95 -2.39
CA LEU A 161 -10.51 14.52 -2.17
C LEU A 161 -10.42 12.98 -2.13
N LYS A 162 -9.36 12.46 -2.74
CA LYS A 162 -8.97 11.05 -2.76
C LYS A 162 -7.51 10.93 -2.32
N VAL A 163 -7.25 10.30 -1.19
CA VAL A 163 -5.89 9.98 -0.73
C VAL A 163 -5.35 8.84 -1.59
N SER A 164 -4.16 9.02 -2.17
CA SER A 164 -3.52 8.07 -3.09
C SER A 164 -2.07 7.81 -2.67
N ASP A 165 -1.43 6.83 -3.32
CA ASP A 165 -0.01 6.47 -3.19
C ASP A 165 0.37 5.97 -1.79
N PHE A 166 -0.01 4.74 -1.51
CA PHE A 166 0.32 4.00 -0.29
C PHE A 166 1.69 3.29 -0.36
N GLY A 167 2.57 3.66 -1.30
CA GLY A 167 3.89 3.04 -1.50
C GLY A 167 4.84 3.13 -0.31
N LEU A 168 4.62 4.08 0.58
CA LEU A 168 5.35 4.20 1.84
C LEU A 168 4.49 3.83 3.07
N ALA A 169 3.28 3.30 2.88
CA ALA A 169 2.41 2.95 4.00
C ALA A 169 3.06 1.93 4.94
N ALA A 170 2.65 1.96 6.19
CA ALA A 170 3.02 0.94 7.17
C ALA A 170 1.80 0.12 7.56
N LEU A 171 2.00 -1.17 7.65
CA LEU A 171 1.03 -2.15 8.12
C LEU A 171 1.39 -2.62 9.54
N PRO A 172 0.43 -3.18 10.31
CA PRO A 172 0.69 -3.66 11.67
C PRO A 172 1.85 -4.65 11.76
N GLU A 173 2.05 -5.46 10.71
CA GLU A 173 3.10 -6.47 10.63
C GLU A 173 4.52 -5.88 10.56
N GLN A 174 4.63 -4.57 10.27
CA GLN A 174 5.92 -3.86 10.18
C GLN A 174 6.33 -3.15 11.47
N LEU A 175 5.49 -3.23 12.51
CA LEU A 175 5.80 -2.64 13.81
C LEU A 175 6.82 -3.50 14.55
N ARG A 176 7.86 -2.85 15.10
CA ARG A 176 8.77 -3.43 16.08
C ARG A 176 8.57 -2.68 17.39
N ASP A 177 8.38 -3.40 18.49
CA ASP A 177 8.06 -2.80 19.80
C ASP A 177 6.86 -1.83 19.74
N GLY A 178 5.86 -2.13 18.88
CA GLY A 178 4.72 -1.25 18.64
C GLY A 178 5.04 0.04 17.89
N ARG A 179 6.25 0.20 17.34
CA ARG A 179 6.72 1.41 16.64
C ARG A 179 7.33 1.11 15.28
N LEU A 180 7.35 2.15 14.43
CA LEU A 180 8.00 2.16 13.12
C LEU A 180 9.42 2.72 13.24
N HIS A 181 10.38 2.15 12.50
CA HIS A 181 11.79 2.54 12.55
C HIS A 181 12.36 3.06 11.23
N THR A 182 11.63 2.88 10.12
CA THR A 182 12.07 3.34 8.80
C THR A 182 11.78 4.82 8.62
N ALA A 183 12.81 5.65 8.47
CA ALA A 183 12.64 7.05 8.08
C ALA A 183 12.29 7.13 6.60
N CYS A 184 11.11 7.65 6.28
CA CYS A 184 10.61 7.83 4.92
C CYS A 184 9.68 9.04 4.85
N GLY A 185 9.27 9.39 3.63
CA GLY A 185 8.39 10.52 3.35
C GLY A 185 9.12 11.70 2.73
N THR A 186 8.37 12.71 2.34
CA THR A 186 8.85 13.94 1.71
C THR A 186 9.27 14.95 2.79
N PRO A 187 10.55 15.40 2.85
CA PRO A 187 11.12 16.15 3.98
C PRO A 187 10.26 17.30 4.52
N ALA A 188 9.70 18.14 3.63
CA ALA A 188 8.89 19.29 4.03
C ALA A 188 7.59 18.93 4.77
N TYR A 189 7.11 17.68 4.66
CA TYR A 189 5.88 17.16 5.29
C TYR A 189 6.18 16.15 6.39
N THR A 190 7.45 15.76 6.56
CA THR A 190 7.86 14.69 7.47
C THR A 190 7.93 15.19 8.91
N ALA A 191 7.34 14.43 9.84
CA ALA A 191 7.36 14.74 11.26
C ALA A 191 8.78 14.65 11.86
N PRO A 192 9.13 15.50 12.86
CA PRO A 192 10.48 15.53 13.41
C PRO A 192 10.91 14.23 14.08
N GLU A 193 10.01 13.46 14.68
CA GLU A 193 10.31 12.16 15.28
C GLU A 193 10.70 11.08 14.25
N VAL A 194 10.20 11.15 13.02
CA VAL A 194 10.54 10.22 11.94
C VAL A 194 12.03 10.31 11.59
N VAL A 195 12.56 11.54 11.57
CA VAL A 195 13.97 11.80 11.22
C VAL A 195 14.91 11.31 12.31
N ARG A 196 14.47 11.32 13.58
CA ARG A 196 15.29 10.89 14.74
C ARG A 196 15.56 9.38 14.77
N ARG A 197 14.86 8.55 14.00
CA ARG A 197 15.03 7.08 13.89
C ARG A 197 14.97 6.30 15.21
N LYS A 198 14.34 6.85 16.26
CA LYS A 198 14.21 6.20 17.58
C LYS A 198 12.91 5.40 17.76
N GLY A 199 12.24 5.09 16.65
CA GLY A 199 10.91 4.51 16.67
C GLY A 199 9.82 5.58 16.82
N TYR A 200 8.76 5.51 15.98
CA TYR A 200 7.70 6.51 15.97
C TYR A 200 6.33 5.88 15.73
N ASP A 201 5.28 6.61 16.09
CA ASP A 201 3.89 6.29 15.77
C ASP A 201 3.53 6.89 14.39
N GLY A 202 3.18 6.02 13.43
CA GLY A 202 2.82 6.44 12.07
C GLY A 202 1.56 7.33 12.02
N ALA A 203 0.58 7.09 12.90
CA ALA A 203 -0.62 7.91 12.97
C ALA A 203 -0.33 9.34 13.48
N LYS A 204 0.62 9.48 14.41
CA LYS A 204 1.09 10.78 14.89
C LYS A 204 1.92 11.50 13.82
N ALA A 205 2.70 10.77 13.03
CA ALA A 205 3.43 11.33 11.89
C ALA A 205 2.47 11.84 10.80
N ASP A 206 1.41 11.09 10.45
CA ASP A 206 0.38 11.54 9.52
C ASP A 206 -0.36 12.79 10.03
N ALA A 207 -0.61 12.90 11.35
CA ALA A 207 -1.22 14.09 11.95
C ALA A 207 -0.34 15.35 11.79
N TRP A 208 0.99 15.22 11.90
CA TRP A 208 1.92 16.31 11.57
C TRP A 208 1.79 16.75 10.10
N SER A 209 1.83 15.78 9.17
CA SER A 209 1.68 16.04 7.74
C SER A 209 0.37 16.75 7.41
N CYS A 210 -0.73 16.39 8.09
CA CYS A 210 -2.00 17.12 8.03
C CYS A 210 -1.85 18.58 8.45
N GLY A 211 -1.05 18.85 9.48
CA GLY A 211 -0.77 20.24 9.92
C GLY A 211 -0.05 21.04 8.85
N VAL A 212 0.96 20.46 8.21
CA VAL A 212 1.67 21.10 7.09
C VAL A 212 0.72 21.34 5.91
N ILE A 213 -0.12 20.36 5.56
CA ILE A 213 -1.12 20.53 4.49
C ILE A 213 -2.12 21.62 4.81
N LEU A 214 -2.68 21.64 6.01
CA LEU A 214 -3.62 22.70 6.41
C LEU A 214 -2.97 24.09 6.31
N PHE A 215 -1.72 24.21 6.73
CA PHE A 215 -0.95 25.45 6.59
C PHE A 215 -0.84 25.85 5.11
N VAL A 216 -0.41 24.93 4.23
CA VAL A 216 -0.28 25.19 2.79
C VAL A 216 -1.63 25.60 2.17
N LEU A 217 -2.73 24.97 2.54
CA LEU A 217 -4.06 25.32 2.03
C LEU A 217 -4.47 26.75 2.42
N LEU A 218 -4.14 27.19 3.65
CA LEU A 218 -4.53 28.48 4.21
C LEU A 218 -3.55 29.61 3.88
N ALA A 219 -2.24 29.32 3.86
CA ALA A 219 -1.19 30.32 3.67
C ALA A 219 -0.70 30.40 2.20
N GLY A 220 -0.77 29.28 1.45
CA GLY A 220 -0.23 29.18 0.08
C GLY A 220 1.26 28.86 0.02
N SER A 221 1.92 28.71 1.16
CA SER A 221 3.36 28.42 1.30
C SER A 221 3.58 27.33 2.33
N LEU A 222 4.78 26.75 2.38
CA LEU A 222 5.18 25.81 3.43
C LEU A 222 5.44 26.56 4.76
N PRO A 223 5.13 25.94 5.93
CA PRO A 223 5.44 26.52 7.24
C PRO A 223 6.95 26.50 7.52
N PHE A 224 7.63 25.49 7.03
CA PHE A 224 9.07 25.28 7.21
C PHE A 224 9.68 25.03 5.82
N ASP A 225 10.14 26.09 5.20
CA ASP A 225 10.81 26.03 3.91
C ASP A 225 12.25 26.50 4.10
N ASP A 226 13.21 25.62 3.84
CA ASP A 226 14.62 25.92 3.86
C ASP A 226 15.37 24.93 2.98
N ALA A 227 16.25 25.42 2.12
CA ALA A 227 17.12 24.61 1.28
C ALA A 227 18.10 23.77 2.12
N ASN A 228 18.39 24.20 3.36
CA ASN A 228 19.22 23.47 4.32
C ASN A 228 18.34 22.69 5.29
N LEU A 229 18.34 21.36 5.16
CA LEU A 229 17.55 20.44 6.00
C LEU A 229 17.83 20.66 7.52
N ALA A 230 19.07 20.93 7.92
CA ALA A 230 19.39 21.14 9.33
C ALA A 230 18.75 22.43 9.88
N LEU A 231 18.72 23.50 9.09
CA LEU A 231 18.02 24.74 9.43
C LEU A 231 16.51 24.53 9.47
N MET A 232 15.96 23.82 8.51
CA MET A 232 14.53 23.45 8.48
C MET A 232 14.13 22.70 9.75
N TYR A 233 14.89 21.67 10.15
CA TYR A 233 14.60 20.93 11.38
C TYR A 233 14.76 21.76 12.66
N ARG A 234 15.70 22.71 12.68
CA ARG A 234 15.82 23.67 13.79
C ARG A 234 14.57 24.54 13.90
N LYS A 235 14.06 25.08 12.77
CA LYS A 235 12.81 25.85 12.73
C LYS A 235 11.61 25.01 13.20
N ILE A 236 11.53 23.74 12.76
CA ILE A 236 10.49 22.79 13.19
C ILE A 236 10.51 22.64 14.74
N HIS A 237 11.66 22.37 15.34
CA HIS A 237 11.77 22.17 16.78
C HIS A 237 11.42 23.41 17.60
N LYS A 238 11.74 24.59 17.07
CA LYS A 238 11.43 25.87 17.71
C LYS A 238 10.02 26.38 17.36
N ARG A 239 9.28 25.70 16.49
CA ARG A 239 8.00 26.14 15.93
C ARG A 239 8.10 27.52 15.28
N GLU A 240 9.21 27.79 14.59
CA GLU A 240 9.49 29.05 13.90
C GLU A 240 8.78 29.06 12.54
N TYR A 241 7.53 29.47 12.53
CA TYR A 241 6.74 29.75 11.32
C TYR A 241 5.78 30.90 11.55
N GLU A 242 5.46 31.62 10.51
CA GLU A 242 4.57 32.78 10.56
C GLU A 242 3.21 32.44 9.94
N LEU A 243 2.15 32.74 10.70
CA LEU A 243 0.78 32.59 10.20
C LEU A 243 0.28 33.94 9.67
N PRO A 244 -0.12 34.02 8.38
CA PRO A 244 -0.67 35.23 7.81
C PRO A 244 -1.87 35.77 8.59
N SER A 245 -2.09 37.08 8.58
CA SER A 245 -3.13 37.76 9.38
C SER A 245 -4.56 37.31 9.05
N TRP A 246 -4.80 36.84 7.82
CA TRP A 246 -6.12 36.36 7.38
C TRP A 246 -6.52 34.99 7.93
N VAL A 247 -5.58 34.21 8.50
CA VAL A 247 -5.91 32.90 9.11
C VAL A 247 -6.66 33.14 10.42
N SER A 248 -7.84 32.57 10.57
CA SER A 248 -8.68 32.76 11.74
C SER A 248 -8.03 32.29 13.06
N PRO A 249 -8.37 32.90 14.22
CA PRO A 249 -7.84 32.46 15.51
C PRO A 249 -8.13 30.97 15.82
N SER A 250 -9.24 30.43 15.32
CA SER A 250 -9.57 29.01 15.50
C SER A 250 -8.69 28.08 14.67
N ALA A 251 -8.41 28.45 13.42
CA ALA A 251 -7.47 27.71 12.58
C ALA A 251 -6.03 27.79 13.12
N ARG A 252 -5.60 28.95 13.65
CA ARG A 252 -4.30 29.12 14.31
C ARG A 252 -4.13 28.17 15.48
N ARG A 253 -5.14 28.09 16.38
CA ARG A 253 -5.09 27.16 17.51
C ARG A 253 -5.02 25.70 17.08
N LEU A 254 -5.70 25.34 15.99
CA LEU A 254 -5.64 23.99 15.44
C LEU A 254 -4.25 23.68 14.88
N LEU A 255 -3.66 24.58 14.09
CA LEU A 255 -2.31 24.44 13.54
C LEU A 255 -1.25 24.28 14.63
N LEU A 256 -1.35 25.05 15.74
CA LEU A 256 -0.43 24.90 16.88
C LEU A 256 -0.49 23.51 17.52
N ARG A 257 -1.66 22.85 17.50
CA ARG A 257 -1.82 21.48 18.03
C ARG A 257 -1.37 20.40 17.05
N LEU A 258 -1.48 20.64 15.73
CA LEU A 258 -1.05 19.73 14.69
C LEU A 258 0.49 19.79 14.49
N LEU A 259 1.04 21.01 14.44
CA LEU A 259 2.48 21.27 14.29
C LEU A 259 3.20 21.29 15.64
N ASP A 260 2.80 20.38 16.54
CA ASP A 260 3.50 20.14 17.79
C ASP A 260 4.68 19.17 17.55
N PRO A 261 5.95 19.58 17.76
CA PRO A 261 7.11 18.74 17.57
C PRO A 261 7.15 17.50 18.49
N ASN A 262 6.42 17.56 19.62
CA ASN A 262 6.30 16.42 20.53
C ASN A 262 5.09 15.56 20.11
N PRO A 263 5.29 14.31 19.63
CA PRO A 263 4.20 13.43 19.20
C PRO A 263 3.24 13.05 20.33
N GLU A 264 3.69 13.05 21.61
CA GLU A 264 2.84 12.68 22.74
C GLU A 264 1.77 13.75 23.02
N THR A 265 2.09 15.04 22.85
CA THR A 265 1.17 16.18 23.05
C THR A 265 0.48 16.60 21.77
N ARG A 266 0.97 16.15 20.61
CA ARG A 266 0.34 16.41 19.31
C ARG A 266 -1.08 15.82 19.28
N ILE A 267 -2.04 16.59 18.75
CA ILE A 267 -3.41 16.11 18.55
C ILE A 267 -3.43 14.86 17.68
N SER A 268 -4.19 13.85 18.07
CA SER A 268 -4.40 12.64 17.25
C SER A 268 -5.46 12.89 16.17
N ILE A 269 -5.45 12.08 15.10
CA ILE A 269 -6.47 12.15 14.04
C ILE A 269 -7.87 11.90 14.61
N GLY A 270 -8.03 10.96 15.58
CA GLY A 270 -9.31 10.75 16.25
C GLY A 270 -9.80 12.00 17.03
N ALA A 271 -8.93 12.65 17.81
CA ALA A 271 -9.28 13.89 18.51
C ALA A 271 -9.53 15.06 17.55
N LEU A 272 -8.91 15.05 16.38
CA LEU A 272 -9.12 16.02 15.33
C LEU A 272 -10.53 15.96 14.74
N MET A 273 -11.12 14.76 14.57
CA MET A 273 -12.50 14.56 14.13
C MET A 273 -13.50 15.31 15.01
N GLU A 274 -13.23 15.41 16.31
CA GLU A 274 -14.07 16.07 17.30
C GLU A 274 -13.80 17.58 17.43
N HIS A 275 -12.77 18.09 16.75
CA HIS A 275 -12.34 19.48 16.93
C HIS A 275 -13.39 20.49 16.39
N PRO A 276 -13.77 21.55 17.16
CA PRO A 276 -14.83 22.48 16.76
C PRO A 276 -14.60 23.18 15.41
N TRP A 277 -13.34 23.43 15.04
CA TRP A 277 -13.01 24.01 13.74
C TRP A 277 -13.41 23.07 12.59
N LEU A 278 -13.25 21.77 12.79
CA LEU A 278 -13.61 20.77 11.78
C LEU A 278 -15.13 20.60 11.68
N LYS A 279 -15.84 20.60 12.81
CA LYS A 279 -17.29 20.37 12.86
C LYS A 279 -18.14 21.53 12.28
N ARG A 280 -17.60 22.73 12.17
CA ARG A 280 -18.34 23.95 11.78
C ARG A 280 -18.97 23.93 10.38
N SER A 281 -18.60 23.00 9.50
CA SER A 281 -19.10 22.99 8.12
C SER A 281 -19.93 21.76 7.75
N LEU A 282 -20.36 20.97 8.72
CA LEU A 282 -21.38 19.96 8.45
C LEU A 282 -22.72 20.68 8.28
N SER A 283 -23.02 21.19 7.06
CA SER A 283 -24.35 21.60 6.68
C SER A 283 -25.28 20.37 6.71
N LEU A 284 -26.58 20.60 6.91
CA LEU A 284 -27.59 19.54 6.97
C LEU A 284 -27.53 18.54 5.81
N ASP A 285 -27.09 18.99 4.62
CA ASP A 285 -26.93 18.16 3.41
C ASP A 285 -25.84 17.08 3.55
N SER A 286 -24.77 17.36 4.32
CA SER A 286 -23.73 16.36 4.60
C SER A 286 -24.19 15.31 5.62
N GLN A 287 -25.09 15.67 6.53
CA GLN A 287 -25.68 14.74 7.49
C GLN A 287 -26.66 13.77 6.79
N LEU A 288 -27.44 14.24 5.83
CA LEU A 288 -28.37 13.41 5.05
C LEU A 288 -27.64 12.44 4.12
N SER A 289 -26.53 12.86 3.51
CA SER A 289 -25.72 11.98 2.64
C SER A 289 -24.99 10.88 3.42
N SER A 290 -24.56 11.13 4.66
CA SER A 290 -23.91 10.12 5.51
C SER A 290 -24.89 9.09 6.06
N MET A 291 -26.17 9.44 6.22
CA MET A 291 -27.21 8.50 6.66
C MET A 291 -27.71 7.57 5.53
N ALA A 292 -27.51 7.94 4.26
CA ALA A 292 -27.94 7.15 3.10
C ALA A 292 -26.99 6.01 2.71
N HIS A 293 -25.78 5.93 3.30
CA HIS A 293 -24.75 4.93 2.99
C HIS A 293 -24.39 4.09 4.22
N GLN A 294 -25.38 3.45 4.85
CA GLN A 294 -25.10 2.28 5.69
C GLN A 294 -25.07 1.04 4.78
N PRO A 295 -23.93 0.33 4.65
CA PRO A 295 -23.94 -0.97 4.02
C PRO A 295 -24.69 -1.96 4.91
N PRO A 296 -25.43 -2.92 4.33
CA PRO A 296 -26.11 -3.95 5.10
C PRO A 296 -25.08 -4.76 5.88
N THR A 297 -25.36 -4.95 7.16
CA THR A 297 -24.63 -5.85 8.05
C THR A 297 -24.70 -7.27 7.51
N THR A 298 -23.60 -7.78 6.95
CA THR A 298 -23.43 -9.19 6.66
C THR A 298 -22.24 -9.74 7.46
N ARG A 299 -22.53 -10.85 8.08
CA ARG A 299 -21.81 -11.71 8.97
C ARG A 299 -20.29 -11.81 8.75
N ASN A 300 -19.59 -11.84 9.89
CA ASN A 300 -18.21 -12.29 10.04
C ASN A 300 -18.05 -13.74 9.55
N ASP A 301 -17.44 -13.90 8.39
CA ASP A 301 -16.71 -15.10 8.05
C ASP A 301 -15.25 -14.69 7.86
N LEU A 302 -14.46 -14.95 8.90
CA LEU A 302 -13.01 -14.76 8.93
C LEU A 302 -12.33 -15.95 8.24
N THR A 303 -12.49 -16.07 6.93
CA THR A 303 -11.56 -16.85 6.11
C THR A 303 -10.58 -15.87 5.47
N PRO A 304 -9.26 -16.05 5.59
CA PRO A 304 -8.30 -15.24 4.87
C PRO A 304 -8.48 -15.50 3.36
N VAL A 305 -9.05 -14.53 2.67
CA VAL A 305 -9.17 -14.58 1.20
C VAL A 305 -7.80 -14.24 0.64
N LEU A 306 -7.18 -15.20 -0.03
CA LEU A 306 -5.92 -14.99 -0.79
C LEU A 306 -6.05 -13.79 -1.71
N ASN A 307 -5.01 -12.99 -1.75
CA ASN A 307 -5.01 -11.79 -2.55
C ASN A 307 -4.79 -12.12 -4.05
N ALA A 308 -5.26 -11.23 -4.96
CA ALA A 308 -5.14 -11.47 -6.41
C ALA A 308 -3.68 -11.67 -6.87
N PHE A 309 -2.73 -11.19 -6.10
CA PHE A 309 -1.30 -11.36 -6.34
C PHE A 309 -0.83 -12.77 -6.00
N GLU A 310 -1.29 -13.35 -4.90
CA GLU A 310 -1.05 -14.76 -4.55
C GLU A 310 -1.73 -15.70 -5.56
N LEU A 311 -2.94 -15.37 -6.03
CA LEU A 311 -3.61 -16.09 -7.13
C LEU A 311 -2.85 -16.01 -8.45
N ILE A 312 -2.26 -14.85 -8.77
CA ILE A 312 -1.46 -14.66 -9.98
C ILE A 312 -0.13 -15.41 -9.88
N SER A 313 0.50 -15.45 -8.70
CA SER A 313 1.73 -16.22 -8.47
C SER A 313 1.51 -17.74 -8.56
N LEU A 314 0.27 -18.20 -8.37
CA LEU A 314 -0.14 -19.61 -8.47
C LEU A 314 -0.51 -20.03 -9.91
N SER A 315 -0.66 -19.08 -10.84
CA SER A 315 -0.98 -19.42 -12.24
C SER A 315 0.28 -19.98 -12.94
N SER A 316 0.18 -21.14 -13.55
CA SER A 316 1.26 -21.89 -14.21
C SER A 316 2.01 -21.16 -15.37
N GLY A 317 1.73 -19.89 -15.59
CA GLY A 317 2.37 -19.03 -16.59
C GLY A 317 2.95 -17.74 -16.04
N LEU A 318 2.80 -17.46 -14.74
CA LEU A 318 3.18 -16.19 -14.15
C LEU A 318 3.79 -16.40 -12.76
N ASP A 319 5.03 -16.87 -12.73
CA ASP A 319 5.78 -16.95 -11.48
C ASP A 319 6.25 -15.55 -11.07
N LEU A 320 5.65 -15.02 -10.01
CA LEU A 320 6.02 -13.74 -9.38
C LEU A 320 6.85 -13.94 -8.12
N SER A 321 7.10 -15.18 -7.68
CA SER A 321 7.86 -15.48 -6.48
C SER A 321 9.28 -14.91 -6.57
N GLY A 322 9.91 -14.97 -7.75
CA GLY A 322 11.23 -14.38 -8.01
C GLY A 322 11.30 -12.84 -7.90
N LEU A 323 10.17 -12.14 -7.82
CA LEU A 323 10.13 -10.68 -7.61
C LEU A 323 10.37 -10.27 -6.15
N PHE A 324 10.22 -11.20 -5.20
CA PHE A 324 10.09 -10.90 -3.77
C PHE A 324 11.01 -11.70 -2.88
N GLU A 325 11.90 -12.50 -3.49
CA GLU A 325 12.88 -13.29 -2.77
C GLU A 325 14.18 -12.51 -2.57
N ASP A 326 14.52 -12.25 -1.28
CA ASP A 326 15.91 -11.98 -0.89
C ASP A 326 16.72 -13.24 -1.16
N GLY A 327 17.84 -13.15 -1.89
CA GLY A 327 18.61 -14.27 -2.45
C GLY A 327 19.09 -15.36 -1.47
N ASP A 328 18.97 -15.17 -0.14
CA ASP A 328 19.34 -16.14 0.89
C ASP A 328 18.17 -16.97 1.46
N LYS A 329 16.90 -16.59 1.19
CA LYS A 329 15.73 -17.29 1.73
C LYS A 329 15.21 -18.45 0.85
N LYS A 330 15.68 -18.60 -0.38
CA LYS A 330 15.21 -19.61 -1.35
C LYS A 330 15.31 -21.06 -0.88
N LYS A 331 16.17 -21.37 0.08
CA LYS A 331 16.38 -22.74 0.56
C LYS A 331 15.43 -23.19 1.68
N LYS A 332 14.66 -22.30 2.29
CA LYS A 332 13.94 -22.57 3.55
C LYS A 332 12.40 -22.53 3.47
N GLU A 333 11.84 -22.33 2.29
CA GLU A 333 10.38 -22.24 2.10
C GLU A 333 9.92 -23.00 0.86
N LYS A 334 8.85 -23.79 1.00
CA LYS A 334 8.18 -24.52 -0.08
C LYS A 334 6.68 -24.31 -0.01
N ARG A 335 6.02 -24.32 -1.17
CA ARG A 335 4.57 -24.11 -1.29
C ARG A 335 3.95 -25.15 -2.21
N PHE A 336 2.76 -25.60 -1.86
CA PHE A 336 1.95 -26.43 -2.75
C PHE A 336 0.47 -26.15 -2.60
N THR A 337 -0.30 -26.51 -3.62
CA THR A 337 -1.77 -26.49 -3.55
C THR A 337 -2.31 -27.88 -3.29
N SER A 338 -3.45 -27.95 -2.60
CA SER A 338 -4.18 -29.20 -2.30
C SER A 338 -5.68 -28.97 -2.44
N THR A 339 -6.40 -30.04 -2.80
CA THR A 339 -7.88 -30.09 -2.79
C THR A 339 -8.43 -30.90 -1.64
N GLN A 340 -7.56 -31.33 -0.73
CA GLN A 340 -7.95 -32.09 0.47
C GLN A 340 -8.33 -31.14 1.60
N SER A 341 -9.07 -31.65 2.62
CA SER A 341 -9.43 -30.84 3.79
C SER A 341 -8.19 -30.49 4.63
N VAL A 342 -8.29 -29.38 5.39
CA VAL A 342 -7.20 -28.92 6.27
C VAL A 342 -6.77 -30.02 7.24
N GLU A 343 -7.73 -30.79 7.81
CA GLU A 343 -7.45 -31.86 8.74
C GLU A 343 -6.60 -32.97 8.10
N LYS A 344 -6.94 -33.39 6.87
CA LYS A 344 -6.18 -34.41 6.14
C LYS A 344 -4.78 -33.93 5.75
N ILE A 345 -4.64 -32.67 5.39
CA ILE A 345 -3.33 -32.04 5.09
C ILE A 345 -2.45 -32.09 6.34
N MET A 346 -2.99 -31.67 7.48
CA MET A 346 -2.25 -31.65 8.74
C MET A 346 -1.88 -33.07 9.22
N GLU A 347 -2.82 -34.03 9.20
CA GLU A 347 -2.54 -35.46 9.51
C GLU A 347 -1.42 -36.03 8.62
N ARG A 348 -1.41 -35.66 7.33
CA ARG A 348 -0.38 -36.13 6.40
C ARG A 348 0.98 -35.52 6.68
N VAL A 349 1.03 -34.22 7.00
CA VAL A 349 2.27 -33.52 7.37
C VAL A 349 2.83 -34.10 8.67
N GLU A 350 1.98 -34.39 9.68
CA GLU A 350 2.38 -35.03 10.94
C GLU A 350 2.93 -36.44 10.70
N ALA A 351 2.19 -37.27 9.96
CA ALA A 351 2.61 -38.64 9.64
C ALA A 351 3.93 -38.65 8.82
N THR A 352 4.13 -37.67 7.94
CA THR A 352 5.35 -37.57 7.18
C THR A 352 6.53 -37.11 8.07
N GLY A 353 6.27 -36.19 9.00
CA GLY A 353 7.25 -35.78 10.01
C GLY A 353 7.72 -36.95 10.87
N ASP A 354 6.78 -37.73 11.41
CA ASP A 354 7.07 -38.93 12.23
C ASP A 354 7.88 -39.98 11.44
N LYS A 355 7.52 -40.23 10.17
CA LYS A 355 8.22 -41.17 9.30
C LYS A 355 9.66 -40.73 8.98
N LEU A 356 9.89 -39.46 8.83
CA LEU A 356 11.21 -38.86 8.57
C LEU A 356 12.01 -38.58 9.85
N GLY A 357 11.46 -38.96 11.03
CA GLY A 357 12.13 -38.83 12.32
C GLY A 357 12.05 -37.43 12.94
N TYR A 358 11.14 -36.59 12.47
CA TYR A 358 10.86 -35.27 13.01
C TYR A 358 9.69 -35.31 13.99
N MET A 359 9.85 -34.78 15.21
CA MET A 359 8.73 -34.58 16.12
C MET A 359 7.93 -33.34 15.68
N VAL A 360 6.64 -33.56 15.38
CA VAL A 360 5.71 -32.52 14.97
C VAL A 360 4.84 -32.13 16.16
N GLU A 361 4.92 -30.87 16.63
CA GLU A 361 4.00 -30.30 17.60
C GLU A 361 3.03 -29.35 16.90
N THR A 362 1.73 -29.61 17.00
CA THR A 362 0.69 -28.75 16.42
C THR A 362 0.28 -27.68 17.43
N ARG A 363 0.55 -26.41 17.12
CA ARG A 363 -0.02 -25.26 17.82
C ARG A 363 -0.80 -24.41 16.84
N LYS A 364 -2.13 -24.47 16.85
CA LYS A 364 -3.04 -23.59 16.08
C LYS A 364 -2.63 -23.39 14.61
N GLY A 365 -2.42 -24.49 13.89
CA GLY A 365 -2.09 -24.43 12.46
C GLY A 365 -0.59 -24.37 12.14
N SER A 366 0.30 -24.58 13.11
CA SER A 366 1.76 -24.65 12.89
C SER A 366 2.33 -25.93 13.50
N ALA A 367 3.24 -26.61 12.80
CA ALA A 367 3.94 -27.80 13.25
C ALA A 367 5.41 -27.52 13.56
N VAL A 368 5.96 -28.08 14.63
CA VAL A 368 7.35 -27.87 15.10
C VAL A 368 8.14 -29.17 14.99
N ALA A 369 9.32 -29.15 14.34
CA ALA A 369 10.19 -30.32 14.19
C ALA A 369 11.47 -30.21 15.08
N ARG A 370 11.99 -31.35 15.55
CA ARG A 370 13.16 -31.45 16.44
C ARG A 370 14.48 -31.45 15.62
N TRP A 371 15.55 -30.94 16.18
CA TRP A 371 16.93 -30.70 15.78
C TRP A 371 17.24 -29.22 15.51
N GLY A 372 16.68 -28.31 16.30
CA GLY A 372 17.00 -26.88 16.23
C GLY A 372 16.30 -26.13 15.09
N SER A 373 15.54 -26.79 14.21
CA SER A 373 14.75 -26.17 13.16
C SER A 373 13.26 -26.41 13.37
N ILE A 374 12.47 -25.36 13.16
CA ILE A 374 11.02 -25.37 13.28
C ILE A 374 10.43 -25.38 11.87
N LEU A 375 9.65 -26.41 11.51
CA LEU A 375 8.85 -26.41 10.29
C LEU A 375 7.48 -25.81 10.60
N SER A 376 7.24 -24.59 10.19
CA SER A 376 5.91 -23.97 10.27
C SER A 376 5.10 -24.32 9.03
N VAL A 377 3.82 -24.67 9.25
CA VAL A 377 2.87 -25.02 8.20
C VAL A 377 1.69 -24.07 8.28
N GLU A 378 1.44 -23.34 7.22
CA GLU A 378 0.31 -22.42 7.12
C GLU A 378 -0.61 -22.87 5.97
N VAL A 379 -1.89 -23.05 6.24
CA VAL A 379 -2.89 -23.47 5.25
C VAL A 379 -3.88 -22.34 5.03
N SER A 380 -4.06 -21.91 3.78
CA SER A 380 -4.95 -20.81 3.36
C SER A 380 -5.91 -21.28 2.26
N GLU A 381 -7.15 -20.82 2.27
CA GLU A 381 -8.11 -21.13 1.22
C GLU A 381 -7.92 -20.16 0.02
N VAL A 382 -7.66 -20.73 -1.17
CA VAL A 382 -7.54 -20.01 -2.44
C VAL A 382 -8.89 -19.78 -3.08
N ALA A 383 -9.61 -20.89 -3.28
CA ALA A 383 -11.00 -20.93 -3.77
C ALA A 383 -11.50 -22.35 -3.49
N SER A 384 -12.69 -22.49 -2.88
CA SER A 384 -13.21 -23.82 -2.54
C SER A 384 -13.32 -24.74 -3.77
N PRO A 385 -12.73 -25.96 -3.78
CA PRO A 385 -12.07 -26.67 -2.68
C PRO A 385 -10.53 -26.55 -2.64
N LEU A 386 -9.90 -25.57 -3.31
CA LEU A 386 -8.45 -25.46 -3.45
C LEU A 386 -7.82 -24.71 -2.27
N LEU A 387 -6.88 -25.35 -1.58
CA LEU A 387 -6.10 -24.82 -0.46
C LEU A 387 -4.64 -24.61 -0.89
N LEU A 388 -3.99 -23.55 -0.37
CA LEU A 388 -2.55 -23.31 -0.45
C LEU A 388 -1.91 -23.70 0.88
N VAL A 389 -0.84 -24.47 0.81
CA VAL A 389 -0.03 -24.87 1.94
C VAL A 389 1.36 -24.28 1.80
N GLU A 390 1.78 -23.50 2.78
CA GLU A 390 3.13 -22.94 2.89
C GLU A 390 3.90 -23.67 3.98
N LEU A 391 5.09 -24.15 3.63
CA LEU A 391 6.02 -24.84 4.52
C LEU A 391 7.25 -23.95 4.69
N LYS A 392 7.57 -23.53 5.92
CA LYS A 392 8.73 -22.67 6.25
C LYS A 392 9.60 -23.35 7.29
N LEU A 393 10.90 -23.40 7.03
CA LEU A 393 11.88 -23.86 7.99
C LEU A 393 12.48 -22.65 8.72
N GLU A 394 12.26 -22.59 10.05
CA GLU A 394 12.79 -21.54 10.92
C GLU A 394 13.93 -22.08 11.77
N ASP A 395 15.04 -21.32 11.88
CA ASP A 395 16.16 -21.68 12.74
C ASP A 395 15.78 -21.43 14.20
N GLY A 396 15.87 -22.45 15.04
CA GLY A 396 15.71 -22.29 16.49
C GLY A 396 16.87 -21.45 17.07
N SER A 397 16.55 -20.38 17.79
CA SER A 397 17.52 -19.56 18.50
C SER A 397 18.20 -20.36 19.61
N ASP A 398 19.49 -20.60 19.48
CA ASP A 398 20.54 -21.02 20.40
C ASP A 398 21.23 -22.32 19.98
N SER A 399 22.21 -22.18 19.12
CA SER A 399 23.50 -22.86 19.18
C SER A 399 24.28 -22.61 17.86
N GLY A 400 25.42 -21.98 17.94
CA GLY A 400 26.35 -21.81 16.82
C GLY A 400 27.01 -23.15 16.47
N SER A 401 26.35 -23.92 15.64
CA SER A 401 26.96 -25.05 14.90
C SER A 401 26.34 -25.10 13.52
N SER A 402 27.21 -24.88 12.54
CA SER A 402 26.98 -24.99 11.10
C SER A 402 26.84 -26.46 10.69
N ASP A 403 25.68 -27.08 10.91
CA ASP A 403 25.37 -28.41 10.35
C ASP A 403 24.02 -28.31 9.62
N GLU A 404 24.11 -27.93 8.33
CA GLU A 404 22.99 -27.93 7.35
C GLU A 404 22.60 -29.33 6.85
N GLU A 405 23.06 -30.44 7.50
CA GLU A 405 22.95 -31.81 6.98
C GLU A 405 21.70 -32.59 7.45
N GLY A 406 20.64 -31.95 7.94
CA GLY A 406 19.53 -32.70 8.56
C GLY A 406 18.17 -32.67 7.89
N PHE A 407 17.81 -31.67 7.07
CA PHE A 407 16.47 -31.54 6.49
C PHE A 407 16.45 -31.68 4.97
N CYS A 408 15.76 -32.72 4.47
CA CYS A 408 15.70 -33.01 3.02
C CYS A 408 14.31 -32.66 2.45
N TRP A 409 14.21 -31.56 1.70
CA TRP A 409 12.99 -31.15 1.01
C TRP A 409 12.46 -32.18 0.01
N GLU A 410 13.34 -32.94 -0.66
CA GLU A 410 12.96 -33.92 -1.68
C GLU A 410 12.28 -35.14 -1.04
N GLU A 411 12.71 -35.58 0.14
CA GLU A 411 12.06 -36.65 0.90
C GLU A 411 10.68 -36.22 1.37
N LEU A 412 10.56 -34.97 1.89
CA LEU A 412 9.28 -34.41 2.29
C LEU A 412 8.31 -34.31 1.11
N LYS A 413 8.77 -33.86 -0.04
CA LYS A 413 7.99 -33.79 -1.29
C LYS A 413 7.49 -35.17 -1.74
N ALA A 414 8.35 -36.18 -1.69
CA ALA A 414 8.01 -37.54 -2.09
C ALA A 414 6.90 -38.14 -1.21
N GLU A 415 6.98 -37.90 0.10
CA GLU A 415 5.99 -38.43 1.06
C GLU A 415 4.64 -37.69 1.04
N LEU A 416 4.61 -36.42 0.68
CA LEU A 416 3.39 -35.61 0.56
C LEU A 416 2.66 -35.80 -0.77
N GLY A 417 3.21 -36.60 -1.69
CA GLY A 417 2.78 -36.69 -3.10
C GLY A 417 1.28 -36.80 -3.33
N ASP A 418 0.56 -37.63 -2.59
CA ASP A 418 -0.90 -37.84 -2.74
C ASP A 418 -1.75 -36.66 -2.20
N THR A 419 -1.16 -35.80 -1.40
CA THR A 419 -1.82 -34.63 -0.80
C THR A 419 -1.65 -33.40 -1.67
N VAL A 420 -0.66 -33.40 -2.56
CA VAL A 420 -0.24 -32.27 -3.39
C VAL A 420 -0.96 -32.30 -4.74
N PHE A 421 -1.66 -31.21 -5.06
CA PHE A 421 -2.20 -31.00 -6.39
C PHE A 421 -1.14 -30.42 -7.35
N ALA A 422 -0.37 -29.42 -6.89
CA ALA A 422 0.75 -28.85 -7.62
C ALA A 422 1.76 -28.19 -6.66
N TRP A 423 3.07 -28.41 -6.90
CA TRP A 423 4.15 -27.69 -6.23
C TRP A 423 4.41 -26.35 -6.90
N HIS A 424 4.74 -25.35 -6.08
CA HIS A 424 5.08 -24.01 -6.53
C HIS A 424 6.51 -23.69 -6.08
N ASP A 425 7.49 -24.40 -6.66
CA ASP A 425 8.91 -24.14 -6.46
C ASP A 425 9.33 -22.90 -7.25
N GLY A 426 9.97 -21.93 -6.61
CA GLY A 426 10.65 -20.84 -7.26
C GLY A 426 11.76 -21.42 -8.19
N GLY A 427 11.57 -21.24 -9.48
CA GLY A 427 12.23 -21.94 -10.58
C GLY A 427 13.75 -22.09 -10.45
N GLY A 428 14.19 -23.29 -10.72
CA GLY A 428 15.59 -23.65 -10.96
C GLY A 428 15.78 -25.14 -10.95
N ASP A 429 15.46 -25.80 -12.09
CA ASP A 429 16.26 -26.86 -12.66
C ASP A 429 15.71 -27.26 -14.04
N SER A 430 16.44 -26.91 -15.08
CA SER A 430 16.89 -27.60 -16.29
C SER A 430 17.23 -26.62 -17.39
#